data_f0cb699a43a4f82b7a47649f84c7202c
#
_entry.id   f0cb699a43a4f82b7a47649f84c7202c
#
_cell.length_a   1.000
_cell.length_b   1.000
_cell.length_c   1.000
_cell.angle_alpha   90.00
_cell.angle_beta   90.00
_cell.angle_gamma   90.00
#
_symmetry.space_group_name_H-M   'P 1'
#
loop_
_entity.id
_entity.type
_entity.pdbx_description
1 polymer ?
#
loop_
_entity_poly.entity_id
_entity_poly.type
_entity_poly.pdbx_seq_one_letter_code
_entity_poly.pdbx_strand_id
1 'polypeptide(L)'
;NGELTIPYLNVSYHFEEQTQINLRNQQFTFLGTSFANKKFNTIGKVAGNFSHTNFKNWTLNFSIESPRMLIYDINNSSDRIFYGQGFFGGKGTLSGPAKALTISLDGETEEGTNIKIPWTEDYGLVDTSYIDFISKATNDTLKKTTSELDPSLQKILEMDFELDVTDKALIEIVIDPETNSSLSGRGVGTLLIDLNTNNKFNMWGDFLTTEGIYNFRNLGLIDKKFSLQPGGTV
;
A
#
# COMPACT_ATOMS: atom_id res chain seq x y z
N ASN A 1 -1.45 13.45 24.03
CA ASN A 1 -0.77 13.14 22.76
C ASN A 1 -1.70 12.24 21.93
N GLY A 2 -2.05 12.68 20.71
CA GLY A 2 -2.83 11.89 19.77
C GLY A 2 -1.93 10.99 18.93
N GLU A 3 -2.39 9.78 18.62
CA GLU A 3 -1.71 8.85 17.73
C GLU A 3 -2.71 8.29 16.72
N LEU A 4 -2.31 8.22 15.46
CA LEU A 4 -3.04 7.53 14.40
C LEU A 4 -2.20 6.35 13.93
N THR A 5 -2.75 5.15 14.03
CA THR A 5 -2.12 3.94 13.50
C THR A 5 -2.94 3.38 12.35
N ILE A 6 -2.27 3.03 11.25
CA ILE A 6 -2.85 2.34 10.10
C ILE A 6 -2.24 0.93 10.06
N PRO A 7 -2.90 -0.07 10.65
CA PRO A 7 -2.33 -1.41 10.82
C PRO A 7 -1.99 -2.10 9.50
N TYR A 8 -2.81 -1.90 8.46
CA TYR A 8 -2.58 -2.50 7.15
C TYR A 8 -1.26 -2.05 6.52
N LEU A 9 -0.88 -0.78 6.71
CA LEU A 9 0.36 -0.20 6.21
C LEU A 9 1.51 -0.27 7.22
N ASN A 10 1.22 -0.72 8.44
CA ASN A 10 2.16 -0.80 9.57
C ASN A 10 2.83 0.54 9.88
N VAL A 11 2.06 1.63 9.90
CA VAL A 11 2.55 2.96 10.21
C VAL A 11 1.79 3.59 11.36
N SER A 12 2.50 4.39 12.15
CA SER A 12 1.93 5.18 13.24
C SER A 12 2.44 6.62 13.18
N TYR A 13 1.55 7.57 13.37
CA TYR A 13 1.84 8.99 13.37
C TYR A 13 1.41 9.61 14.69
N HIS A 14 2.25 10.46 15.25
CA HIS A 14 1.99 11.20 16.48
C HIS A 14 1.70 12.64 16.13
N PHE A 15 0.63 13.19 16.69
CA PHE A 15 0.28 14.59 16.53
C PHE A 15 1.01 15.46 17.54
N GLU A 16 1.24 16.73 17.18
CA GLU A 16 1.83 17.72 18.08
C GLU A 16 0.98 17.94 19.33
N GLU A 17 1.64 18.28 20.44
CA GLU A 17 0.99 18.41 21.75
C GLU A 17 -0.04 19.55 21.83
N GLN A 18 0.09 20.58 20.99
CA GLN A 18 -0.78 21.75 20.96
C GLN A 18 -1.80 21.72 19.79
N THR A 19 -2.20 20.53 19.35
CA THR A 19 -3.21 20.40 18.31
C THR A 19 -4.53 21.02 18.74
N GLN A 20 -5.00 22.03 18.01
CA GLN A 20 -6.29 22.66 18.24
C GLN A 20 -7.39 21.95 17.46
N ILE A 21 -8.44 21.59 18.18
CA ILE A 21 -9.63 20.95 17.60
C ILE A 21 -10.86 21.81 17.91
N ASN A 22 -11.54 22.25 16.87
CA ASN A 22 -12.82 22.95 17.00
C ASN A 22 -13.97 21.95 16.94
N LEU A 23 -14.87 22.02 17.92
CA LEU A 23 -16.08 21.19 18.01
C LEU A 23 -17.30 22.05 17.71
N ARG A 24 -18.02 21.73 16.63
CA ARG A 24 -19.27 22.41 16.28
C ARG A 24 -20.19 21.48 15.49
N ASN A 25 -21.46 21.45 15.83
CA ASN A 25 -22.48 20.71 15.07
C ASN A 25 -22.12 19.25 14.73
N GLN A 26 -21.72 18.47 15.72
CA GLN A 26 -21.30 17.06 15.56
C GLN A 26 -20.07 16.88 14.64
N GLN A 27 -19.26 17.92 14.51
CA GLN A 27 -18.04 17.90 13.71
C GLN A 27 -16.85 18.35 14.56
N PHE A 28 -15.74 17.66 14.39
CA PHE A 28 -14.43 17.97 14.96
C PHE A 28 -13.53 18.43 13.84
N THR A 29 -13.07 19.67 13.87
CA THR A 29 -12.25 20.26 12.80
C THR A 29 -10.85 20.53 13.29
N PHE A 30 -9.87 20.02 12.55
CA PHE A 30 -8.45 20.28 12.69
C PHE A 30 -8.06 21.41 11.72
N LEU A 31 -7.64 22.54 12.23
CA LEU A 31 -7.30 23.74 11.43
C LEU A 31 -5.91 23.68 10.78
N GLY A 32 -5.22 22.58 10.94
CA GLY A 32 -3.87 22.33 10.50
C GLY A 32 -2.99 22.01 11.69
N THR A 33 -2.48 20.80 11.73
CA THR A 33 -1.56 20.35 12.77
C THR A 33 -0.45 19.54 12.12
N SER A 34 0.73 19.56 12.73
CA SER A 34 1.82 18.70 12.32
C SER A 34 1.66 17.31 12.94
N PHE A 35 2.11 16.33 12.20
CA PHE A 35 2.26 14.97 12.68
C PHE A 35 3.65 14.45 12.34
N ALA A 36 4.12 13.47 13.07
CA ALA A 36 5.43 12.88 12.85
C ALA A 36 5.40 11.37 13.01
N ASN A 37 6.17 10.66 12.17
CA ASN A 37 6.57 9.30 12.45
C ASN A 37 7.94 9.33 13.14
N LYS A 38 7.98 8.87 14.39
CA LYS A 38 9.19 8.92 15.22
C LYS A 38 10.28 7.95 14.80
N LYS A 39 9.90 6.80 14.22
CA LYS A 39 10.84 5.75 13.81
C LYS A 39 11.79 6.24 12.72
N PHE A 40 11.26 7.01 11.76
CA PHE A 40 12.02 7.50 10.60
C PHE A 40 12.18 9.02 10.58
N ASN A 41 11.74 9.69 11.63
CA ASN A 41 11.83 11.16 11.76
C ASN A 41 11.22 11.89 10.56
N THR A 42 10.09 11.39 10.06
CA THR A 42 9.34 12.05 8.97
C THR A 42 8.23 12.90 9.55
N ILE A 43 7.94 14.01 8.90
CA ILE A 43 6.96 15.00 9.35
C ILE A 43 5.99 15.34 8.22
N GLY A 44 4.79 15.71 8.60
CA GLY A 44 3.76 16.20 7.67
C GLY A 44 2.79 17.13 8.36
N LYS A 45 1.92 17.71 7.56
CA LYS A 45 0.80 18.53 8.01
C LYS A 45 -0.50 17.85 7.64
N VAL A 46 -1.48 17.94 8.51
CA VAL A 46 -2.83 17.45 8.28
C VAL A 46 -3.86 18.50 8.67
N ALA A 47 -4.85 18.69 7.83
CA ALA A 47 -6.00 19.53 8.09
C ALA A 47 -7.27 18.79 7.65
N GLY A 48 -8.41 19.10 8.27
CA GLY A 48 -9.66 18.45 7.90
C GLY A 48 -10.59 18.27 9.07
N ASN A 49 -11.48 17.32 8.92
CA ASN A 49 -12.47 17.08 9.94
C ASN A 49 -12.90 15.61 9.99
N PHE A 50 -13.46 15.23 11.11
CA PHE A 50 -14.34 14.08 11.22
C PHE A 50 -15.69 14.48 11.82
N SER A 51 -16.74 13.93 11.28
CA SER A 51 -18.12 14.19 11.69
C SER A 51 -18.81 12.89 12.10
N HIS A 52 -19.90 13.05 12.84
CA HIS A 52 -20.71 11.92 13.27
C HIS A 52 -22.18 12.30 13.36
N THR A 53 -23.05 11.30 13.42
CA THR A 53 -24.45 11.50 13.76
C THR A 53 -24.72 10.80 15.10
N ASN A 54 -24.95 11.58 16.16
CA ASN A 54 -25.18 11.07 17.53
C ASN A 54 -24.10 10.07 17.99
N PHE A 55 -22.81 10.38 17.75
CA PHE A 55 -21.65 9.54 18.01
C PHE A 55 -21.67 8.19 17.28
N LYS A 56 -22.41 8.12 16.17
CA LYS A 56 -22.45 6.99 15.23
C LYS A 56 -22.17 7.51 13.82
N ASN A 57 -21.96 6.59 12.87
CA ASN A 57 -21.76 6.92 11.45
C ASN A 57 -20.69 7.98 11.25
N TRP A 58 -19.50 7.68 11.70
CA TRP A 58 -18.33 8.55 11.56
C TRP A 58 -17.90 8.67 10.10
N THR A 59 -17.63 9.89 9.67
CA THR A 59 -17.10 10.21 8.34
C THR A 59 -15.87 11.08 8.51
N LEU A 60 -14.81 10.76 7.79
CA LEU A 60 -13.53 11.44 7.80
C LEU A 60 -13.34 12.23 6.51
N ASN A 61 -12.68 13.38 6.61
CA ASN A 61 -12.27 14.19 5.46
C ASN A 61 -11.01 14.97 5.85
N PHE A 62 -9.85 14.45 5.49
CA PHE A 62 -8.56 15.02 5.80
C PHE A 62 -7.72 15.22 4.56
N SER A 63 -6.99 16.33 4.51
CA SER A 63 -5.90 16.58 3.59
C SER A 63 -4.57 16.48 4.32
N ILE A 64 -3.59 15.88 3.67
CA ILE A 64 -2.26 15.62 4.19
C ILE A 64 -1.26 16.22 3.21
N GLU A 65 -0.21 16.82 3.71
CA GLU A 65 0.91 17.31 2.92
C GLU A 65 2.22 17.03 3.66
N SER A 66 3.21 16.52 2.95
CA SER A 66 4.52 16.23 3.52
C SER A 66 5.61 16.32 2.46
N PRO A 67 6.78 16.87 2.79
CA PRO A 67 7.94 16.78 1.92
C PRO A 67 8.53 15.36 1.86
N ARG A 68 8.33 14.58 2.92
CA ARG A 68 8.74 13.18 2.99
C ARG A 68 8.00 12.50 4.15
N MET A 69 7.14 11.55 3.85
CA MET A 69 6.33 10.81 4.81
C MET A 69 6.53 9.30 4.60
N LEU A 70 6.64 8.55 5.68
CA LEU A 70 6.56 7.10 5.60
C LEU A 70 5.11 6.70 5.34
N ILE A 71 4.82 6.05 4.21
CA ILE A 71 3.47 5.59 3.88
C ILE A 71 3.25 4.17 4.38
N TYR A 72 4.25 3.30 4.20
CA TYR A 72 4.19 1.91 4.67
C TYR A 72 5.56 1.41 5.12
N ASP A 73 5.53 0.45 6.06
CA ASP A 73 6.69 -0.25 6.61
C ASP A 73 6.31 -1.72 6.83
N ILE A 74 6.17 -2.45 5.73
CA ILE A 74 5.59 -3.80 5.70
C ILE A 74 6.70 -4.83 5.61
N ASN A 75 6.74 -5.75 6.56
CA ASN A 75 7.64 -6.90 6.52
C ASN A 75 7.14 -7.94 5.50
N ASN A 76 8.07 -8.76 5.00
CA ASN A 76 7.72 -9.88 4.11
C ASN A 76 6.75 -10.82 4.82
N SER A 77 5.60 -11.07 4.18
CA SER A 77 4.66 -12.12 4.57
C SER A 77 3.97 -12.65 3.31
N SER A 78 3.61 -13.93 3.32
CA SER A 78 2.99 -14.62 2.18
C SER A 78 1.66 -14.01 1.73
N ASP A 79 1.01 -13.22 2.61
CA ASP A 79 -0.32 -12.67 2.35
C ASP A 79 -0.26 -11.23 1.81
N ARG A 80 0.94 -10.72 1.50
CA ARG A 80 1.11 -9.33 1.06
C ARG A 80 1.45 -9.24 -0.42
N ILE A 81 0.75 -8.36 -1.11
CA ILE A 81 0.96 -8.04 -2.53
C ILE A 81 2.30 -7.33 -2.73
N PHE A 82 2.70 -6.52 -1.75
CA PHE A 82 3.99 -5.83 -1.71
C PHE A 82 4.48 -5.70 -0.27
N TYR A 83 5.77 -5.50 -0.11
CA TYR A 83 6.40 -5.26 1.19
C TYR A 83 7.63 -4.35 1.05
N GLY A 84 8.23 -3.97 2.18
CA GLY A 84 9.34 -3.03 2.24
C GLY A 84 8.94 -1.73 2.92
N GLN A 85 9.53 -0.63 2.48
CA GLN A 85 9.31 0.70 3.04
C GLN A 85 9.03 1.69 1.92
N GLY A 86 8.00 2.52 2.10
CA GLY A 86 7.64 3.56 1.14
C GLY A 86 7.67 4.94 1.78
N PHE A 87 8.50 5.81 1.25
CA PHE A 87 8.54 7.22 1.59
C PHE A 87 8.02 8.03 0.41
N PHE A 88 7.20 9.02 0.73
CA PHE A 88 6.47 9.80 -0.25
C PHE A 88 6.52 11.29 0.10
N GLY A 89 6.76 12.11 -0.91
CA GLY A 89 6.68 13.56 -0.86
C GLY A 89 5.53 14.06 -1.73
N GLY A 90 4.60 14.82 -1.16
CA GLY A 90 3.45 15.30 -1.91
C GLY A 90 2.22 15.55 -1.05
N LYS A 91 1.05 15.34 -1.64
CA LYS A 91 -0.25 15.57 -1.04
C LYS A 91 -1.06 14.29 -1.00
N GLY A 92 -1.94 14.21 -0.01
CA GLY A 92 -2.86 13.09 0.10
C GLY A 92 -4.17 13.49 0.73
N THR A 93 -5.15 12.61 0.60
CA THR A 93 -6.44 12.73 1.28
C THR A 93 -6.78 11.42 1.97
N LEU A 94 -7.48 11.54 3.10
CA LEU A 94 -8.13 10.42 3.77
C LEU A 94 -9.59 10.78 3.93
N SER A 95 -10.48 10.09 3.24
CA SER A 95 -11.89 10.46 3.21
C SER A 95 -12.82 9.25 3.27
N GLY A 96 -14.08 9.50 3.60
CA GLY A 96 -15.14 8.51 3.58
C GLY A 96 -15.65 8.09 4.95
N PRO A 97 -16.65 7.22 4.98
CA PRO A 97 -17.17 6.62 6.20
C PRO A 97 -16.10 5.76 6.88
N ALA A 98 -16.05 5.74 8.22
CA ALA A 98 -15.06 4.98 8.97
C ALA A 98 -15.03 3.45 8.67
N LYS A 99 -16.05 2.93 7.99
CA LYS A 99 -16.13 1.54 7.55
C LYS A 99 -15.61 1.33 6.11
N ALA A 100 -15.53 2.40 5.32
CA ALA A 100 -15.09 2.38 3.93
C ALA A 100 -14.31 3.66 3.66
N LEU A 101 -13.04 3.66 4.02
CA LEU A 101 -12.12 4.79 3.86
C LEU A 101 -11.40 4.70 2.52
N THR A 102 -11.16 5.86 1.94
CA THR A 102 -10.32 6.02 0.76
C THR A 102 -9.11 6.87 1.13
N ILE A 103 -7.93 6.40 0.78
CA ILE A 103 -6.66 7.15 0.81
C ILE A 103 -6.29 7.45 -0.64
N SER A 104 -6.11 8.72 -0.98
CA SER A 104 -5.54 9.11 -2.27
C SER A 104 -4.23 9.84 -2.04
N LEU A 105 -3.22 9.55 -2.85
CA LEU A 105 -1.90 10.17 -2.79
C LEU A 105 -1.50 10.66 -4.18
N ASP A 106 -0.95 11.86 -4.24
CA ASP A 106 -0.42 12.52 -5.45
C ASP A 106 0.94 13.14 -5.10
N GLY A 107 2.00 12.63 -5.71
CA GLY A 107 3.36 13.11 -5.49
C GLY A 107 4.44 12.10 -5.87
N GLU A 108 5.62 12.23 -5.28
CA GLU A 108 6.82 11.52 -5.70
C GLU A 108 7.36 10.55 -4.63
N THR A 109 8.06 9.53 -5.09
CA THR A 109 8.80 8.63 -4.21
C THR A 109 10.05 9.32 -3.69
N GLU A 110 10.33 9.14 -2.39
CA GLU A 110 11.44 9.78 -1.69
C GLU A 110 12.53 8.79 -1.26
N GLU A 111 13.67 9.35 -0.88
CA GLU A 111 14.84 8.59 -0.44
C GLU A 111 14.50 7.62 0.71
N GLY A 112 15.02 6.40 0.61
CA GLY A 112 14.72 5.29 1.52
C GLY A 112 13.58 4.39 1.05
N THR A 113 12.89 4.75 -0.03
CA THR A 113 11.86 3.89 -0.63
C THR A 113 12.48 2.62 -1.20
N ASN A 114 11.94 1.48 -0.75
CA ASN A 114 12.30 0.15 -1.22
C ASN A 114 11.03 -0.68 -1.34
N ILE A 115 10.54 -0.83 -2.56
CA ILE A 115 9.31 -1.54 -2.89
C ILE A 115 9.68 -2.93 -3.38
N LYS A 116 9.16 -3.94 -2.72
CA LYS A 116 9.32 -5.33 -3.12
C LYS A 116 7.98 -5.93 -3.50
N ILE A 117 7.90 -6.43 -4.73
CA ILE A 117 6.69 -7.02 -5.31
C ILE A 117 6.99 -8.49 -5.59
N PRO A 118 6.39 -9.44 -4.84
CA PRO A 118 6.50 -10.86 -5.16
C PRO A 118 5.84 -11.14 -6.50
N TRP A 119 6.56 -11.80 -7.41
CA TRP A 119 5.98 -12.30 -8.65
C TRP A 119 5.18 -13.57 -8.32
N THR A 120 3.87 -13.48 -8.37
CA THR A 120 2.98 -14.64 -8.25
C THR A 120 2.31 -14.87 -9.58
N GLU A 121 2.15 -16.12 -10.00
CA GLU A 121 1.49 -16.48 -11.26
C GLU A 121 0.04 -15.97 -11.34
N ASP A 122 -0.56 -15.61 -10.20
CA ASP A 122 -1.93 -15.12 -10.10
C ASP A 122 -2.14 -13.67 -10.60
N TYR A 123 -1.07 -12.88 -10.80
CA TYR A 123 -1.21 -11.49 -11.27
C TYR A 123 -1.44 -11.33 -12.78
N GLY A 124 -1.39 -12.39 -13.56
CA GLY A 124 -1.38 -12.29 -15.02
C GLY A 124 -2.46 -13.01 -15.78
N LEU A 125 -3.21 -13.88 -15.18
CA LEU A 125 -4.26 -14.63 -15.85
C LEU A 125 -5.57 -14.46 -15.08
N VAL A 126 -6.45 -13.62 -15.60
CA VAL A 126 -7.88 -13.88 -15.40
C VAL A 126 -8.05 -15.30 -15.95
N ASP A 127 -8.11 -16.27 -15.04
CA ASP A 127 -8.39 -17.65 -15.42
C ASP A 127 -9.77 -17.69 -16.09
N THR A 128 -9.76 -17.66 -17.41
CA THR A 128 -10.93 -17.90 -18.24
C THR A 128 -11.14 -19.40 -18.41
N SER A 129 -10.77 -20.21 -17.43
CA SER A 129 -11.10 -21.61 -17.42
C SER A 129 -12.61 -21.77 -17.23
N TYR A 130 -13.33 -21.81 -18.34
CA TYR A 130 -14.76 -22.15 -18.42
C TYR A 130 -15.03 -23.62 -18.06
N ILE A 131 -14.13 -24.30 -17.38
CA ILE A 131 -14.30 -25.70 -17.01
C ILE A 131 -14.32 -25.79 -15.49
N ASP A 132 -15.52 -25.67 -14.93
CA ASP A 132 -15.80 -26.07 -13.55
C ASP A 132 -15.87 -27.60 -13.47
N PHE A 133 -14.88 -28.22 -12.86
CA PHE A 133 -14.95 -29.64 -12.52
C PHE A 133 -15.94 -29.85 -11.36
N ILE A 134 -17.19 -30.14 -11.68
CA ILE A 134 -18.18 -30.52 -10.69
C ILE A 134 -17.82 -31.91 -10.17
N SER A 135 -17.16 -31.99 -9.04
CA SER A 135 -17.04 -33.21 -8.26
C SER A 135 -18.43 -33.72 -7.90
N LYS A 136 -18.80 -34.87 -8.42
CA LYS A 136 -20.04 -35.55 -8.03
C LYS A 136 -19.89 -35.98 -6.58
N ALA A 137 -20.40 -35.16 -5.66
CA ALA A 137 -20.28 -35.40 -4.23
C ALA A 137 -21.01 -36.66 -3.82
N THR A 138 -20.30 -37.63 -3.32
CA THR A 138 -20.80 -38.60 -2.35
C THR A 138 -21.14 -37.86 -1.07
N ASN A 139 -22.37 -38.06 -0.59
CA ASN A 139 -22.86 -37.49 0.65
C ASN A 139 -21.94 -37.86 1.82
N ASP A 140 -21.12 -36.96 2.26
CA ASP A 140 -20.55 -37.00 3.61
C ASP A 140 -20.57 -35.58 4.18
N THR A 141 -21.36 -35.43 5.22
CA THR A 141 -21.61 -34.25 6.03
C THR A 141 -20.34 -33.86 6.79
N LEU A 142 -19.40 -33.16 6.10
CA LEU A 142 -18.41 -32.37 6.80
C LEU A 142 -18.87 -30.91 6.76
N LYS A 143 -19.45 -30.48 7.88
CA LYS A 143 -19.68 -29.05 8.15
C LYS A 143 -18.33 -28.31 8.01
N LYS A 144 -18.07 -27.72 6.84
CA LYS A 144 -17.15 -26.61 6.73
C LYS A 144 -17.78 -25.46 7.52
N THR A 145 -17.29 -25.25 8.72
CA THR A 145 -17.49 -23.98 9.44
C THR A 145 -16.63 -22.92 8.73
N THR A 146 -17.04 -22.53 7.53
CA THR A 146 -16.71 -21.21 7.04
C THR A 146 -17.56 -20.28 7.90
N SER A 147 -16.93 -19.61 8.87
CA SER A 147 -17.52 -18.43 9.46
C SER A 147 -17.66 -17.42 8.31
N GLU A 148 -18.85 -17.40 7.70
CA GLU A 148 -19.30 -16.30 6.88
C GLU A 148 -19.32 -15.08 7.81
N LEU A 149 -18.19 -14.36 7.88
CA LEU A 149 -18.16 -13.04 8.46
C LEU A 149 -19.12 -12.21 7.60
N ASP A 150 -20.14 -11.68 8.24
CA ASP A 150 -21.13 -10.78 7.63
C ASP A 150 -20.39 -9.74 6.77
N PRO A 151 -20.56 -9.72 5.44
CA PRO A 151 -19.86 -8.78 4.55
C PRO A 151 -20.04 -7.31 4.97
N SER A 152 -21.10 -7.01 5.73
CA SER A 152 -21.37 -5.67 6.26
C SER A 152 -20.41 -5.24 7.38
N LEU A 153 -19.57 -6.14 7.91
CA LEU A 153 -18.62 -5.88 8.99
C LEU A 153 -17.18 -5.73 8.51
N GLN A 154 -16.89 -6.02 7.25
CA GLN A 154 -15.54 -5.83 6.71
C GLN A 154 -15.27 -4.32 6.55
N LYS A 155 -14.23 -3.84 7.24
CA LYS A 155 -13.70 -2.50 7.02
C LYS A 155 -12.89 -2.53 5.74
N ILE A 156 -13.30 -1.76 4.75
CA ILE A 156 -12.60 -1.63 3.48
C ILE A 156 -11.75 -0.36 3.51
N LEU A 157 -10.50 -0.49 3.13
CA LEU A 157 -9.61 0.62 2.86
C LEU A 157 -9.27 0.59 1.37
N GLU A 158 -9.75 1.55 0.62
CA GLU A 158 -9.38 1.79 -0.77
C GLU A 158 -8.17 2.73 -0.81
N MET A 159 -7.27 2.51 -1.74
CA MET A 159 -6.05 3.31 -1.87
C MET A 159 -5.78 3.58 -3.34
N ASP A 160 -5.76 4.87 -3.71
CA ASP A 160 -5.52 5.36 -5.06
C ASP A 160 -4.26 6.22 -5.06
N PHE A 161 -3.21 5.77 -5.69
CA PHE A 161 -1.92 6.45 -5.70
C PHE A 161 -1.53 6.86 -7.10
N GLU A 162 -1.24 8.15 -7.28
CA GLU A 162 -0.55 8.71 -8.43
C GLU A 162 0.87 9.03 -8.00
N LEU A 163 1.82 8.20 -8.43
CA LEU A 163 3.20 8.25 -7.96
C LEU A 163 4.16 8.59 -9.09
N ASP A 164 4.83 9.71 -8.99
CA ASP A 164 6.04 9.96 -9.74
C ASP A 164 7.20 9.19 -9.09
N VAL A 165 7.55 8.08 -9.71
CA VAL A 165 8.69 7.28 -9.27
C VAL A 165 9.97 8.00 -9.68
N THR A 166 10.82 8.24 -8.71
CA THR A 166 12.12 8.88 -8.89
C THR A 166 13.26 7.85 -8.75
N ASP A 167 14.45 8.21 -9.21
CA ASP A 167 15.65 7.38 -9.05
C ASP A 167 16.09 7.17 -7.59
N LYS A 168 15.46 7.87 -6.64
CA LYS A 168 15.65 7.66 -5.19
C LYS A 168 15.04 6.33 -4.72
N ALA A 169 14.01 5.82 -5.42
CA ALA A 169 13.32 4.58 -5.06
C ALA A 169 14.02 3.35 -5.64
N LEU A 170 14.15 2.31 -4.82
CA LEU A 170 14.54 0.97 -5.27
C LEU A 170 13.29 0.12 -5.45
N ILE A 171 13.08 -0.41 -6.66
CA ILE A 171 12.01 -1.36 -6.94
C ILE A 171 12.63 -2.75 -7.11
N GLU A 172 12.07 -3.75 -6.46
CA GLU A 172 12.52 -5.14 -6.56
C GLU A 172 11.32 -6.05 -6.85
N ILE A 173 11.38 -6.75 -7.98
CA ILE A 173 10.45 -7.83 -8.32
C ILE A 173 11.08 -9.13 -7.83
N VAL A 174 10.48 -9.77 -6.83
CA VAL A 174 10.95 -11.06 -6.29
C VAL A 174 10.35 -12.16 -7.14
N ILE A 175 11.15 -12.71 -8.06
CA ILE A 175 10.72 -13.68 -9.06
C ILE A 175 10.50 -15.05 -8.41
N ASP A 176 11.42 -15.43 -7.52
CA ASP A 176 11.33 -16.68 -6.78
C ASP A 176 11.83 -16.47 -5.35
N PRO A 177 10.93 -16.45 -4.38
CA PRO A 177 11.27 -16.28 -2.96
C PRO A 177 12.14 -17.42 -2.40
N GLU A 178 11.99 -18.65 -2.91
CA GLU A 178 12.73 -19.82 -2.40
C GLU A 178 14.20 -19.77 -2.80
N THR A 179 14.48 -19.41 -4.05
CA THR A 179 15.86 -19.26 -4.55
C THR A 179 16.43 -17.87 -4.31
N ASN A 180 15.63 -16.88 -3.92
CA ASN A 180 15.96 -15.47 -3.85
C ASN A 180 16.36 -14.89 -5.22
N SER A 181 15.74 -15.37 -6.29
CA SER A 181 15.88 -14.77 -7.62
C SER A 181 15.05 -13.49 -7.68
N SER A 182 15.67 -12.39 -8.07
CA SER A 182 15.00 -11.09 -8.10
C SER A 182 15.53 -10.18 -9.18
N LEU A 183 14.66 -9.29 -9.66
CA LEU A 183 14.99 -8.18 -10.53
C LEU A 183 14.86 -6.89 -9.72
N SER A 184 15.95 -6.20 -9.49
CA SER A 184 15.96 -4.93 -8.76
C SER A 184 16.51 -3.81 -9.60
N GLY A 185 15.98 -2.61 -9.44
CA GLY A 185 16.45 -1.46 -10.20
C GLY A 185 15.90 -0.13 -9.69
N ARG A 186 16.49 0.92 -10.23
CA ARG A 186 16.04 2.30 -10.08
C ARG A 186 15.64 2.84 -11.44
N GLY A 187 14.77 3.82 -11.44
CA GLY A 187 14.28 4.42 -12.67
C GLY A 187 13.35 5.59 -12.38
N VAL A 188 12.76 6.10 -13.45
CA VAL A 188 11.81 7.21 -13.38
C VAL A 188 10.54 6.86 -14.17
N GLY A 189 9.42 7.36 -13.71
CA GLY A 189 8.14 7.11 -14.38
C GLY A 189 6.96 7.56 -13.55
N THR A 190 5.77 7.49 -14.11
CA THR A 190 4.53 7.77 -13.38
C THR A 190 3.72 6.50 -13.28
N LEU A 191 3.37 6.11 -12.07
CA LEU A 191 2.57 4.92 -11.78
C LEU A 191 1.24 5.32 -11.14
N LEU A 192 0.16 4.78 -11.69
CA LEU A 192 -1.17 4.81 -11.11
C LEU A 192 -1.42 3.47 -10.43
N ILE A 193 -1.65 3.47 -9.13
CA ILE A 193 -1.83 2.25 -8.35
C ILE A 193 -3.17 2.33 -7.62
N ASP A 194 -4.02 1.33 -7.85
CA ASP A 194 -5.33 1.17 -7.23
C ASP A 194 -5.36 -0.17 -6.48
N LEU A 195 -5.45 -0.09 -5.17
CA LEU A 195 -5.44 -1.28 -4.31
C LEU A 195 -6.42 -1.16 -3.15
N ASN A 196 -6.78 -2.29 -2.56
CA ASN A 196 -7.60 -2.30 -1.36
C ASN A 196 -7.26 -3.45 -0.40
N THR A 197 -7.88 -3.43 0.77
CA THR A 197 -7.69 -4.47 1.79
C THR A 197 -8.32 -5.82 1.43
N ASN A 198 -9.03 -5.93 0.31
CA ASN A 198 -9.62 -7.17 -0.22
C ASN A 198 -8.79 -7.76 -1.38
N ASN A 199 -7.49 -7.51 -1.39
CA ASN A 199 -6.52 -8.01 -2.38
C ASN A 199 -6.72 -7.49 -3.82
N LYS A 200 -7.50 -6.41 -4.03
CA LYS A 200 -7.48 -5.72 -5.30
C LYS A 200 -6.13 -5.03 -5.46
N PHE A 201 -5.47 -5.24 -6.59
CA PHE A 201 -4.24 -4.54 -6.97
C PHE A 201 -4.22 -4.35 -8.47
N ASN A 202 -4.24 -3.10 -8.89
CA ASN A 202 -4.06 -2.72 -10.28
C ASN A 202 -2.96 -1.67 -10.35
N MET A 203 -2.14 -1.74 -11.37
CA MET A 203 -1.07 -0.78 -11.62
C MET A 203 -0.98 -0.48 -13.10
N TRP A 204 -0.88 0.80 -13.43
CA TRP A 204 -0.70 1.30 -14.80
C TRP A 204 0.38 2.36 -14.79
N GLY A 205 1.01 2.55 -15.93
CA GLY A 205 1.98 3.63 -16.13
C GLY A 205 3.20 3.17 -16.91
N ASP A 206 4.15 4.07 -17.03
CA ASP A 206 5.42 3.83 -17.72
C ASP A 206 6.57 3.97 -16.72
N PHE A 207 7.53 3.07 -16.82
CA PHE A 207 8.73 3.08 -15.99
C PHE A 207 9.97 2.89 -16.85
N LEU A 208 10.85 3.87 -16.83
CA LEU A 208 12.12 3.86 -17.54
C LEU A 208 13.25 3.48 -16.56
N THR A 209 13.83 2.32 -16.74
CA THR A 209 14.96 1.84 -15.90
C THR A 209 16.23 2.62 -16.22
N THR A 210 16.84 3.22 -15.20
CA THR A 210 18.14 3.88 -15.29
C THR A 210 19.30 2.97 -14.87
N GLU A 211 19.06 2.12 -13.89
CA GLU A 211 19.99 1.08 -13.45
C GLU A 211 19.25 -0.12 -12.90
N GLY A 212 19.83 -1.31 -13.02
CA GLY A 212 19.22 -2.50 -12.45
C GLY A 212 20.09 -3.73 -12.52
N ILE A 213 19.72 -4.71 -11.70
CA ILE A 213 20.40 -5.98 -11.58
C ILE A 213 19.36 -7.10 -11.54
N TYR A 214 19.52 -8.06 -12.42
CA TYR A 214 18.83 -9.34 -12.32
C TYR A 214 19.73 -10.35 -11.59
N ASN A 215 19.32 -10.75 -10.41
CA ASN A 215 19.93 -11.82 -9.63
C ASN A 215 19.25 -13.13 -9.97
N PHE A 216 19.92 -13.98 -10.72
CA PHE A 216 19.45 -15.33 -11.03
C PHE A 216 20.10 -16.34 -10.11
N ARG A 217 19.29 -17.05 -9.34
CA ARG A 217 19.75 -18.13 -8.46
C ARG A 217 18.96 -19.40 -8.74
N ASN A 218 19.65 -20.53 -8.79
CA ASN A 218 18.98 -21.83 -8.98
C ASN A 218 19.61 -22.87 -8.06
N LEU A 219 18.80 -23.36 -7.10
CA LEU A 219 19.09 -24.49 -6.19
C LEU A 219 20.49 -24.49 -5.54
N GLY A 220 21.07 -23.32 -5.29
CA GLY A 220 22.41 -23.18 -4.73
C GLY A 220 23.55 -23.58 -5.68
N LEU A 221 23.27 -23.97 -6.92
CA LEU A 221 24.24 -24.37 -7.92
C LEU A 221 24.69 -23.25 -8.85
N ILE A 222 23.76 -22.30 -9.11
CA ILE A 222 24.01 -21.17 -9.99
C ILE A 222 23.65 -19.89 -9.24
N ASP A 223 24.59 -18.95 -9.20
CA ASP A 223 24.39 -17.58 -8.74
C ASP A 223 25.02 -16.65 -9.80
N LYS A 224 24.16 -15.99 -10.58
CA LYS A 224 24.59 -15.05 -11.63
C LYS A 224 23.88 -13.74 -11.48
N LYS A 225 24.63 -12.66 -11.72
CA LYS A 225 24.11 -11.28 -11.74
C LYS A 225 24.24 -10.73 -13.15
N PHE A 226 23.14 -10.20 -13.67
CA PHE A 226 23.09 -9.53 -14.95
C PHE A 226 22.74 -8.08 -14.73
N SER A 227 23.55 -7.17 -15.24
CA SER A 227 23.21 -5.73 -15.22
C SER A 227 22.22 -5.43 -16.33
N LEU A 228 21.19 -4.67 -16.01
CA LEU A 228 20.24 -4.16 -17.00
C LEU A 228 20.91 -3.02 -17.77
N GLN A 229 20.66 -2.96 -19.07
CA GLN A 229 21.08 -1.80 -19.86
C GLN A 229 20.06 -0.66 -19.64
N PRO A 230 20.54 0.58 -19.40
CA PRO A 230 19.67 1.74 -19.29
C PRO A 230 18.78 1.91 -20.53
N GLY A 231 17.55 2.38 -20.33
CA GLY A 231 16.61 2.63 -21.43
C GLY A 231 15.67 1.46 -21.75
N GLY A 232 15.71 0.37 -20.98
CA GLY A 232 14.65 -0.63 -21.01
C GLY A 232 13.34 -0.05 -20.47
N THR A 233 12.23 -0.27 -21.17
CA THR A 233 10.88 0.06 -20.69
C THR A 233 10.14 -1.22 -20.33
N VAL A 234 9.35 -1.14 -19.27
CA VAL A 234 8.46 -2.23 -18.83
C VAL A 234 7.02 -1.74 -18.91
#